data_9032d60c2ffa69a657b1a09fda31aace
#
_entry.id   9032d60c2ffa69a657b1a09fda31aace
#
_cell.length_a   1.000
_cell.length_b   1.000
_cell.length_c   1.000
_cell.angle_alpha   90.00
_cell.angle_beta   90.00
_cell.angle_gamma   90.00
#
_symmetry.space_group_name_H-M   'P 1'
#
loop_
_entity.id
_entity.type
_entity.pdbx_description
1 polymer ?
#
loop_
_entity_poly.entity_id
_entity_poly.type
_entity_poly.pdbx_seq_one_letter_code
_entity_poly.pdbx_strand_id
1 'polypeptide(L)'
;TDYVLPNLALADGELDANFFQHIPYLETFSADHGLDLTVLAGVHIEPMGLYSSRIGSLEELRRGATIAIPNDATNGGRALLLLQEAGLIRLAEGTGITATVFDVAENPLDLRFRELEAPLLPRALADVDAAVINTNYALEAGLVPLRDALVIEGAESPYVNVVAVRAGEETNPALLKL
;
A
#
# COMPACT_ATOMS: atom_id res chain seq x y z
N THR A 1 -10.58 -10.26 -3.34
CA THR A 1 -10.65 -9.77 -1.95
C THR A 1 -10.18 -8.33 -1.95
N ASP A 2 -10.78 -7.49 -1.15
CA ASP A 2 -10.44 -6.08 -0.97
C ASP A 2 -9.87 -5.85 0.44
N TYR A 3 -9.50 -4.60 0.76
CA TYR A 3 -8.96 -4.25 2.06
C TYR A 3 -10.02 -3.74 3.07
N VAL A 4 -11.29 -3.61 2.67
CA VAL A 4 -12.37 -3.05 3.51
C VAL A 4 -13.07 -4.14 4.33
N LEU A 5 -13.55 -5.18 3.64
CA LEU A 5 -14.38 -6.23 4.25
C LEU A 5 -13.74 -6.94 5.45
N PRO A 6 -12.43 -7.28 5.48
CA PRO A 6 -11.87 -8.04 6.60
C PRO A 6 -11.94 -7.32 7.95
N ASN A 7 -11.80 -5.99 7.97
CA ASN A 7 -11.89 -5.22 9.21
C ASN A 7 -13.35 -5.08 9.70
N LEU A 8 -14.29 -4.91 8.78
CA LEU A 8 -15.71 -4.89 9.12
C LEU A 8 -16.16 -6.24 9.68
N ALA A 9 -15.79 -7.35 9.01
CA ALA A 9 -16.10 -8.70 9.49
C ALA A 9 -15.48 -9.03 10.86
N LEU A 10 -14.26 -8.52 11.12
CA LEU A 10 -13.62 -8.64 12.44
C LEU A 10 -14.38 -7.85 13.50
N ALA A 11 -14.75 -6.61 13.21
CA ALA A 11 -15.50 -5.76 14.14
C ALA A 11 -16.89 -6.33 14.46
N ASP A 12 -17.58 -6.90 13.45
CA ASP A 12 -18.89 -7.52 13.58
C ASP A 12 -18.86 -8.92 14.25
N GLY A 13 -17.66 -9.45 14.54
CA GLY A 13 -17.48 -10.75 15.18
C GLY A 13 -17.67 -11.95 14.24
N GLU A 14 -17.69 -11.73 12.93
CA GLU A 14 -17.69 -12.80 11.93
C GLU A 14 -16.31 -13.48 11.80
N LEU A 15 -15.25 -12.74 12.17
CA LEU A 15 -13.87 -13.22 12.30
C LEU A 15 -13.37 -13.00 13.72
N ASP A 16 -12.51 -13.88 14.19
CA ASP A 16 -11.84 -13.73 15.50
C ASP A 16 -10.51 -12.95 15.36
N ALA A 17 -9.87 -13.01 14.19
CA ALA A 17 -8.68 -12.27 13.83
C ALA A 17 -8.62 -12.08 12.31
N ASN A 18 -7.83 -11.10 11.85
CA ASN A 18 -7.45 -11.02 10.44
C ASN A 18 -5.95 -10.77 10.29
N PHE A 19 -5.42 -11.14 9.13
CA PHE A 19 -4.04 -10.91 8.74
C PHE A 19 -3.98 -10.56 7.25
N PHE A 20 -3.90 -9.26 6.94
CA PHE A 20 -3.86 -8.77 5.55
C PHE A 20 -3.33 -7.34 5.42
N GLN A 21 -3.10 -6.64 6.54
CA GLN A 21 -2.90 -5.20 6.61
C GLN A 21 -1.68 -4.84 7.44
N HIS A 22 -1.13 -3.66 7.17
CA HIS A 22 -0.05 -3.06 7.97
C HIS A 22 -0.62 -2.10 9.04
N ILE A 23 0.21 -1.79 10.05
CA ILE A 23 -0.17 -0.95 11.19
C ILE A 23 -0.83 0.38 10.77
N PRO A 24 -0.21 1.21 9.89
CA PRO A 24 -0.82 2.50 9.52
C PRO A 24 -2.21 2.35 8.88
N TYR A 25 -2.45 1.28 8.10
CA TYR A 25 -3.77 1.02 7.52
C TYR A 25 -4.78 0.67 8.61
N LEU A 26 -4.45 -0.25 9.52
CA LEU A 26 -5.31 -0.64 10.64
C LEU A 26 -5.73 0.58 11.48
N GLU A 27 -4.77 1.43 11.84
CA GLU A 27 -5.01 2.61 12.67
C GLU A 27 -5.92 3.64 11.96
N THR A 28 -5.61 3.97 10.69
CA THR A 28 -6.39 4.93 9.91
C THR A 28 -7.78 4.39 9.63
N PHE A 29 -7.91 3.16 9.16
CA PHE A 29 -9.19 2.54 8.87
C PHE A 29 -10.09 2.45 10.12
N SER A 30 -9.51 2.05 11.26
CA SER A 30 -10.24 1.97 12.53
C SER A 30 -10.74 3.34 12.99
N ALA A 31 -9.91 4.38 12.89
CA ALA A 31 -10.29 5.75 13.22
C ALA A 31 -11.42 6.27 12.33
N ASP A 32 -11.31 6.08 11.01
CA ASP A 32 -12.28 6.58 10.02
C ASP A 32 -13.64 5.90 10.14
N HIS A 33 -13.68 4.63 10.57
CA HIS A 33 -14.91 3.84 10.67
C HIS A 33 -15.39 3.68 12.12
N GLY A 34 -14.69 4.25 13.10
CA GLY A 34 -15.04 4.13 14.52
C GLY A 34 -14.98 2.69 15.04
N LEU A 35 -14.00 1.90 14.54
CA LEU A 35 -13.82 0.50 14.93
C LEU A 35 -12.81 0.40 16.09
N ASP A 36 -13.05 -0.53 16.99
CA ASP A 36 -12.20 -0.81 18.15
C ASP A 36 -11.35 -2.07 17.87
N LEU A 37 -10.38 -1.93 16.97
CA LEU A 37 -9.46 -3.01 16.56
C LEU A 37 -8.05 -2.69 17.03
N THR A 38 -7.26 -3.73 17.30
CA THR A 38 -5.91 -3.60 17.81
C THR A 38 -4.96 -4.65 17.23
N VAL A 39 -3.65 -4.40 17.35
CA VAL A 39 -2.59 -5.31 16.93
C VAL A 39 -2.41 -6.42 17.96
N LEU A 40 -2.53 -7.68 17.54
CA LEU A 40 -2.12 -8.84 18.33
C LEU A 40 -0.63 -9.11 18.18
N ALA A 41 -0.12 -9.16 16.94
CA ALA A 41 1.29 -9.43 16.65
C ALA A 41 1.71 -8.81 15.31
N GLY A 42 2.96 -8.32 15.23
CA GLY A 42 3.62 -7.99 13.99
C GLY A 42 4.20 -9.26 13.34
N VAL A 43 4.11 -9.38 12.01
CA VAL A 43 4.53 -10.59 11.31
C VAL A 43 5.70 -10.33 10.37
N HIS A 44 5.52 -9.51 9.34
CA HIS A 44 6.55 -9.20 8.35
C HIS A 44 6.25 -7.88 7.61
N ILE A 45 7.21 -7.42 6.83
CA ILE A 45 7.05 -6.32 5.90
C ILE A 45 6.94 -6.88 4.49
N GLU A 46 5.91 -6.43 3.75
CA GLU A 46 5.78 -6.69 2.32
C GLU A 46 6.14 -5.41 1.56
N PRO A 47 7.31 -5.37 0.89
CA PRO A 47 7.77 -4.15 0.23
C PRO A 47 6.87 -3.82 -0.97
N MET A 48 6.34 -2.59 -1.03
CA MET A 48 5.61 -2.08 -2.18
C MET A 48 6.55 -1.89 -3.38
N GLY A 49 6.07 -2.05 -4.61
CA GLY A 49 6.88 -1.91 -5.81
C GLY A 49 6.21 -1.11 -6.91
N LEU A 50 7.03 -0.46 -7.74
CA LEU A 50 6.62 0.16 -9.01
C LEU A 50 6.86 -0.83 -10.16
N TYR A 51 5.82 -1.12 -10.91
CA TYR A 51 5.82 -2.08 -12.02
C TYR A 51 5.41 -1.44 -13.33
N SER A 52 5.85 -2.00 -14.45
CA SER A 52 5.41 -1.62 -15.77
C SER A 52 5.35 -2.81 -16.71
N SER A 53 4.42 -2.78 -17.65
CA SER A 53 4.36 -3.68 -18.80
C SER A 53 4.93 -3.07 -20.08
N ARG A 54 5.39 -1.80 -20.02
CA ARG A 54 5.77 -0.99 -21.19
C ARG A 54 7.24 -0.58 -21.22
N ILE A 55 7.85 -0.44 -20.05
CA ILE A 55 9.25 -0.01 -19.90
C ILE A 55 10.01 -0.99 -19.01
N GLY A 56 11.31 -1.07 -19.23
CA GLY A 56 12.21 -1.94 -18.47
C GLY A 56 13.05 -1.22 -17.41
N SER A 57 13.06 0.11 -17.42
CA SER A 57 13.80 0.92 -16.45
C SER A 57 13.17 2.30 -16.26
N LEU A 58 13.53 2.99 -15.16
CA LEU A 58 13.01 4.33 -14.85
C LEU A 58 13.41 5.39 -15.88
N GLU A 59 14.59 5.24 -16.50
CA GLU A 59 15.11 6.16 -17.51
C GLU A 59 14.25 6.19 -18.78
N GLU A 60 13.43 5.18 -18.99
CA GLU A 60 12.50 5.10 -20.11
C GLU A 60 11.18 5.85 -19.84
N LEU A 61 10.93 6.29 -18.60
CA LEU A 61 9.75 7.09 -18.26
C LEU A 61 9.80 8.43 -19.01
N ARG A 62 8.74 8.69 -19.76
CA ARG A 62 8.60 9.90 -20.57
C ARG A 62 7.85 10.98 -19.82
N ARG A 63 8.10 12.23 -20.21
CA ARG A 63 7.32 13.37 -19.72
C ARG A 63 5.83 13.15 -20.01
N GLY A 64 4.99 13.39 -19.00
CA GLY A 64 3.55 13.18 -19.05
C GLY A 64 3.10 11.72 -18.89
N ALA A 65 4.02 10.81 -18.52
CA ALA A 65 3.67 9.42 -18.22
C ALA A 65 2.62 9.31 -17.12
N THR A 66 1.73 8.34 -17.25
CA THR A 66 0.69 8.07 -16.25
C THR A 66 1.12 6.96 -15.31
N ILE A 67 1.11 7.24 -14.01
CA ILE A 67 1.39 6.28 -12.96
C ILE A 67 0.10 6.02 -12.16
N ALA A 68 -0.34 4.76 -12.10
CA ALA A 68 -1.43 4.37 -11.23
C ALA A 68 -0.93 4.11 -9.80
N ILE A 69 -1.69 4.55 -8.81
CA ILE A 69 -1.38 4.40 -7.38
C ILE A 69 -2.64 3.96 -6.62
N PRO A 70 -2.51 3.35 -5.42
CA PRO A 70 -3.66 3.07 -4.55
C PRO A 70 -4.42 4.35 -4.17
N ASN A 71 -5.73 4.24 -4.01
CA ASN A 71 -6.60 5.36 -3.66
C ASN A 71 -6.92 5.46 -2.15
N ASP A 72 -6.51 4.50 -1.34
CA ASP A 72 -6.63 4.62 0.10
C ASP A 72 -5.51 5.50 0.69
N ALA A 73 -5.81 6.22 1.76
CA ALA A 73 -4.95 7.27 2.31
C ALA A 73 -3.53 6.77 2.63
N THR A 74 -3.40 5.59 3.22
CA THR A 74 -2.08 5.09 3.67
C THR A 74 -1.26 4.46 2.56
N ASN A 75 -1.88 3.65 1.67
CA ASN A 75 -1.15 3.08 0.53
C ASN A 75 -0.92 4.10 -0.59
N GLY A 76 -1.82 5.09 -0.77
CA GLY A 76 -1.61 6.22 -1.66
C GLY A 76 -0.40 7.06 -1.25
N GLY A 77 -0.34 7.45 0.03
CA GLY A 77 0.79 8.17 0.59
C GLY A 77 2.10 7.37 0.52
N ARG A 78 2.05 6.07 0.83
CA ARG A 78 3.18 5.13 0.70
C ARG A 78 3.70 5.07 -0.74
N ALA A 79 2.80 5.01 -1.71
CA ALA A 79 3.16 5.01 -3.13
C ALA A 79 3.88 6.30 -3.54
N LEU A 80 3.42 7.45 -3.07
CA LEU A 80 4.08 8.74 -3.33
C LEU A 80 5.45 8.82 -2.66
N LEU A 81 5.62 8.29 -1.45
CA LEU A 81 6.92 8.19 -0.78
C LEU A 81 7.90 7.31 -1.58
N LEU A 82 7.44 6.16 -2.09
CA LEU A 82 8.25 5.30 -2.95
C LEU A 82 8.70 6.03 -4.23
N LEU A 83 7.82 6.80 -4.87
CA LEU A 83 8.16 7.59 -6.06
C LEU A 83 9.14 8.73 -5.74
N GLN A 84 9.06 9.31 -4.53
CA GLN A 84 10.03 10.28 -4.05
C GLN A 84 11.40 9.63 -3.80
N GLU A 85 11.48 8.48 -3.15
CA GLU A 85 12.72 7.72 -2.95
C GLU A 85 13.37 7.35 -4.29
N ALA A 86 12.55 7.05 -5.31
CA ALA A 86 13.01 6.80 -6.66
C ALA A 86 13.48 8.06 -7.40
N GLY A 87 13.36 9.26 -6.81
CA GLY A 87 13.78 10.54 -7.41
C GLY A 87 12.85 11.03 -8.52
N LEU A 88 11.64 10.47 -8.64
CA LEU A 88 10.67 10.82 -9.69
C LEU A 88 9.86 12.07 -9.34
N ILE A 89 9.62 12.30 -8.05
CA ILE A 89 8.89 13.46 -7.51
C ILE A 89 9.55 13.94 -6.23
N ARG A 90 9.14 15.13 -5.75
CA ARG A 90 9.41 15.58 -4.38
C ARG A 90 8.10 16.03 -3.73
N LEU A 91 7.83 15.53 -2.53
CA LEU A 91 6.70 15.94 -1.72
C LEU A 91 7.04 17.23 -0.94
N ALA A 92 6.02 17.96 -0.53
CA ALA A 92 6.16 19.13 0.32
C ALA A 92 6.77 18.75 1.69
N GLU A 93 7.51 19.65 2.31
CA GLU A 93 8.10 19.44 3.62
C GLU A 93 7.03 19.15 4.67
N GLY A 94 7.31 18.20 5.55
CA GLY A 94 6.41 17.79 6.62
C GLY A 94 5.28 16.86 6.19
N THR A 95 5.22 16.48 4.92
CA THR A 95 4.27 15.49 4.42
C THR A 95 4.70 14.10 4.89
N GLY A 96 3.79 13.38 5.53
CA GLY A 96 4.04 12.05 6.08
C GLY A 96 3.42 10.93 5.25
N ILE A 97 3.10 9.83 5.94
CA ILE A 97 2.54 8.60 5.35
C ILE A 97 1.14 8.76 4.74
N THR A 98 0.47 9.87 4.99
CA THR A 98 -0.85 10.21 4.42
C THR A 98 -0.75 11.26 3.32
N ALA A 99 0.41 11.38 2.67
CA ALA A 99 0.62 12.26 1.52
C ALA A 99 -0.42 11.99 0.43
N THR A 100 -0.86 13.06 -0.23
CA THR A 100 -1.79 13.02 -1.37
C THR A 100 -1.11 13.55 -2.63
N VAL A 101 -1.70 13.36 -3.77
CA VAL A 101 -1.19 13.90 -5.06
C VAL A 101 -1.08 15.43 -5.05
N PHE A 102 -1.81 16.12 -4.17
CA PHE A 102 -1.75 17.57 -4.00
C PHE A 102 -0.51 18.04 -3.22
N ASP A 103 0.16 17.12 -2.53
CA ASP A 103 1.38 17.38 -1.77
C ASP A 103 2.65 17.24 -2.64
N VAL A 104 2.52 16.95 -3.92
CA VAL A 104 3.64 16.86 -4.86
C VAL A 104 4.15 18.27 -5.17
N ALA A 105 5.27 18.66 -4.57
CA ALA A 105 5.90 19.96 -4.73
C ALA A 105 6.74 20.07 -6.01
N GLU A 106 7.44 18.99 -6.42
CA GLU A 106 8.20 18.93 -7.66
C GLU A 106 7.84 17.66 -8.44
N ASN A 107 7.63 17.84 -9.74
CA ASN A 107 7.29 16.78 -10.68
C ASN A 107 7.97 17.04 -12.02
N PRO A 108 9.29 16.81 -12.13
CA PRO A 108 10.08 17.21 -13.29
C PRO A 108 9.65 16.53 -14.59
N LEU A 109 9.04 15.34 -14.50
CA LEU A 109 8.53 14.60 -15.66
C LEU A 109 7.04 14.89 -15.95
N ASP A 110 6.39 15.83 -15.26
CA ASP A 110 4.95 16.06 -15.37
C ASP A 110 4.13 14.76 -15.30
N LEU A 111 4.49 13.85 -14.38
CA LEU A 111 3.80 12.59 -14.19
C LEU A 111 2.34 12.85 -13.83
N ARG A 112 1.47 12.04 -14.39
CA ARG A 112 0.03 12.08 -14.11
C ARG A 112 -0.31 10.91 -13.19
N PHE A 113 -1.03 11.19 -12.11
CA PHE A 113 -1.44 10.15 -11.16
C PHE A 113 -2.86 9.70 -11.45
N ARG A 114 -3.06 8.38 -11.44
CA ARG A 114 -4.38 7.75 -11.53
C ARG A 114 -4.59 6.93 -10.26
N GLU A 115 -5.46 7.42 -9.39
CA GLU A 115 -5.80 6.76 -8.13
C GLU A 115 -6.85 5.67 -8.38
N LEU A 116 -6.56 4.45 -7.98
CA LEU A 116 -7.40 3.27 -8.18
C LEU A 116 -7.43 2.42 -6.91
N GLU A 117 -8.49 1.66 -6.73
CA GLU A 117 -8.53 0.62 -5.69
C GLU A 117 -7.37 -0.37 -5.88
N ALA A 118 -6.68 -0.72 -4.79
CA ALA A 118 -5.46 -1.54 -4.84
C ALA A 118 -5.61 -2.85 -5.64
N PRO A 119 -6.72 -3.62 -5.56
CA PRO A 119 -6.90 -4.83 -6.35
C PRO A 119 -7.00 -4.60 -7.87
N LEU A 120 -7.25 -3.36 -8.32
CA LEU A 120 -7.35 -3.03 -9.75
C LEU A 120 -6.01 -2.68 -10.39
N LEU A 121 -5.01 -2.31 -9.59
CA LEU A 121 -3.71 -1.82 -10.06
C LEU A 121 -2.96 -2.79 -10.98
N PRO A 122 -2.90 -4.12 -10.72
CA PRO A 122 -2.23 -5.04 -11.63
C PRO A 122 -2.85 -5.06 -13.02
N ARG A 123 -4.17 -4.94 -13.12
CA ARG A 123 -4.88 -4.89 -14.41
C ARG A 123 -4.67 -3.56 -15.13
N ALA A 124 -4.51 -2.48 -14.39
CA ALA A 124 -4.27 -1.15 -14.94
C ALA A 124 -2.94 -1.03 -15.68
N LEU A 125 -1.96 -1.93 -15.46
CA LEU A 125 -0.67 -1.95 -16.16
C LEU A 125 -0.81 -1.98 -17.69
N ALA A 126 -1.90 -2.51 -18.23
CA ALA A 126 -2.17 -2.47 -19.67
C ALA A 126 -2.47 -1.06 -20.19
N ASP A 127 -3.01 -0.18 -19.34
CA ASP A 127 -3.56 1.13 -19.70
C ASP A 127 -2.70 2.32 -19.29
N VAL A 128 -1.74 2.10 -18.35
CA VAL A 128 -0.86 3.14 -17.80
C VAL A 128 0.61 2.86 -18.15
N ASP A 129 1.50 3.82 -17.90
CA ASP A 129 2.92 3.65 -18.15
C ASP A 129 3.60 2.86 -17.02
N ALA A 130 3.15 3.04 -15.79
CA ALA A 130 3.56 2.23 -14.63
C ALA A 130 2.49 2.25 -13.54
N ALA A 131 2.57 1.34 -12.57
CA ALA A 131 1.70 1.31 -11.41
C ALA A 131 2.48 0.92 -10.15
N VAL A 132 2.17 1.58 -9.03
CA VAL A 132 2.65 1.19 -7.71
C VAL A 132 1.67 0.18 -7.13
N ILE A 133 2.15 -1.03 -6.82
CA ILE A 133 1.30 -2.17 -6.48
C ILE A 133 1.77 -2.80 -5.17
N ASN A 134 0.83 -3.05 -4.26
CA ASN A 134 1.07 -3.82 -3.04
C ASN A 134 1.47 -5.26 -3.39
N THR A 135 2.41 -5.83 -2.64
CA THR A 135 3.02 -7.13 -2.95
C THR A 135 2.02 -8.27 -3.04
N ASN A 136 1.03 -8.34 -2.17
CA ASN A 136 0.00 -9.38 -2.25
C ASN A 136 -0.72 -9.39 -3.63
N TYR A 137 -1.12 -8.22 -4.13
CA TYR A 137 -1.76 -8.09 -5.45
C TYR A 137 -0.79 -8.30 -6.61
N ALA A 138 0.47 -7.88 -6.45
CA ALA A 138 1.52 -8.17 -7.44
C ALA A 138 1.71 -9.68 -7.61
N LEU A 139 1.84 -10.42 -6.49
CA LEU A 139 2.01 -11.89 -6.50
C LEU A 139 0.79 -12.61 -7.08
N GLU A 140 -0.43 -12.19 -6.75
CA GLU A 140 -1.67 -12.73 -7.35
C GLU A 140 -1.70 -12.54 -8.87
N ALA A 141 -1.09 -11.47 -9.37
CA ALA A 141 -0.97 -11.19 -10.81
C ALA A 141 0.26 -11.86 -11.47
N GLY A 142 1.04 -12.65 -10.72
CA GLY A 142 2.23 -13.34 -11.22
C GLY A 142 3.48 -12.46 -11.30
N LEU A 143 3.44 -11.25 -10.75
CA LEU A 143 4.59 -10.35 -10.63
C LEU A 143 5.40 -10.71 -9.39
N VAL A 144 6.70 -10.89 -9.55
CA VAL A 144 7.63 -11.17 -8.44
C VAL A 144 8.39 -9.88 -8.13
N PRO A 145 8.22 -9.25 -6.93
CA PRO A 145 8.77 -7.95 -6.63
C PRO A 145 10.26 -7.80 -6.94
N LEU A 146 11.11 -8.72 -6.50
CA LEU A 146 12.56 -8.67 -6.72
C LEU A 146 12.99 -8.86 -8.17
N ARG A 147 12.11 -9.35 -9.04
CA ARG A 147 12.42 -9.60 -10.46
C ARG A 147 11.80 -8.60 -11.39
N ASP A 148 10.55 -8.22 -11.09
CA ASP A 148 9.69 -7.53 -12.06
C ASP A 148 9.45 -6.05 -11.68
N ALA A 149 9.78 -5.62 -10.46
CA ALA A 149 9.64 -4.23 -10.08
C ALA A 149 10.76 -3.37 -10.66
N LEU A 150 10.42 -2.20 -11.19
CA LEU A 150 11.38 -1.16 -11.57
C LEU A 150 12.03 -0.51 -10.35
N VAL A 151 11.25 -0.37 -9.28
CA VAL A 151 11.66 0.10 -7.95
C VAL A 151 10.91 -0.71 -6.91
N ILE A 152 11.58 -1.04 -5.82
CA ILE A 152 11.00 -1.72 -4.67
C ILE A 152 11.35 -0.93 -3.40
N GLU A 153 10.40 -0.87 -2.49
CA GLU A 153 10.58 -0.23 -1.18
C GLU A 153 11.71 -0.87 -0.38
N GLY A 154 12.47 -0.06 0.36
CA GLY A 154 13.54 -0.54 1.22
C GLY A 154 13.06 -1.38 2.40
N ALA A 155 14.02 -2.08 3.04
CA ALA A 155 13.73 -2.98 4.17
C ALA A 155 13.33 -2.22 5.45
N GLU A 156 13.69 -0.94 5.59
CA GLU A 156 13.32 -0.10 6.73
C GLU A 156 11.99 0.60 6.43
N SER A 157 10.90 -0.09 6.72
CA SER A 157 9.56 0.38 6.41
C SER A 157 8.67 0.32 7.67
N PRO A 158 7.85 1.35 7.96
CA PRO A 158 6.91 1.32 9.08
C PRO A 158 5.70 0.42 8.80
N TYR A 159 5.59 -0.12 7.59
CA TYR A 159 4.41 -0.86 7.12
C TYR A 159 4.50 -2.35 7.46
N VAL A 160 4.66 -2.66 8.76
CA VAL A 160 4.65 -4.03 9.27
C VAL A 160 3.23 -4.59 9.16
N ASN A 161 3.07 -5.71 8.46
CA ASN A 161 1.82 -6.48 8.42
C ASN A 161 1.57 -7.18 9.75
N VAL A 162 0.33 -7.11 10.20
CA VAL A 162 -0.05 -7.52 11.55
C VAL A 162 -1.23 -8.48 11.56
N VAL A 163 -1.26 -9.33 12.57
CA VAL A 163 -2.50 -9.98 13.01
C VAL A 163 -3.28 -8.98 13.84
N ALA A 164 -4.50 -8.66 13.43
CA ALA A 164 -5.40 -7.76 14.14
C ALA A 164 -6.56 -8.53 14.78
N VAL A 165 -6.99 -8.03 15.93
CA VAL A 165 -8.10 -8.57 16.75
C VAL A 165 -8.98 -7.42 17.24
N ARG A 166 -10.16 -7.71 17.81
CA ARG A 166 -10.94 -6.71 18.54
C ARG A 166 -10.20 -6.29 19.81
N ALA A 167 -10.28 -5.02 20.17
CA ALA A 167 -9.68 -4.51 21.40
C ALA A 167 -10.26 -5.26 22.63
N GLY A 168 -9.37 -5.60 23.56
CA GLY A 168 -9.69 -6.41 24.74
C GLY A 168 -9.54 -7.92 24.54
N GLU A 169 -9.28 -8.40 23.32
CA GLU A 169 -9.06 -9.81 23.03
C GLU A 169 -7.57 -10.20 22.90
N GLU A 170 -6.64 -9.26 23.11
CA GLU A 170 -5.19 -9.45 22.93
C GLU A 170 -4.61 -10.53 23.87
N THR A 171 -5.29 -10.80 24.99
CA THR A 171 -4.88 -11.83 25.97
C THR A 171 -5.66 -13.13 25.83
N ASN A 172 -6.52 -13.29 24.83
CA ASN A 172 -7.29 -14.48 24.61
C ASN A 172 -6.35 -15.67 24.30
N PRO A 173 -6.36 -16.75 25.13
CA PRO A 173 -5.43 -17.87 24.96
C PRO A 173 -5.57 -18.63 23.64
N ALA A 174 -6.72 -18.54 22.98
CA ALA A 174 -6.92 -19.15 21.66
C ALA A 174 -6.21 -18.34 20.57
N LEU A 175 -6.30 -17.00 20.63
CA LEU A 175 -5.67 -16.09 19.67
C LEU A 175 -4.14 -16.05 19.82
N LEU A 176 -3.64 -16.20 21.05
CA LEU A 176 -2.18 -16.25 21.32
C LEU A 176 -1.50 -17.51 20.77
N LYS A 177 -2.23 -18.43 20.14
CA LYS A 177 -1.68 -19.62 19.49
C LYS A 177 -1.57 -19.47 17.97
N LEU A 178 -2.07 -18.37 17.43
CA LEU A 178 -1.93 -18.04 16.02
C LEU A 178 -0.45 -17.70 15.68
#